data_d27b0e9de8251bc722e66069d6a084fc
#
_entry.id   d27b0e9de8251bc722e66069d6a084fc
#
_cell.length_a   1.000
_cell.length_b   1.000
_cell.length_c   1.000
_cell.angle_alpha   90.00
_cell.angle_beta   90.00
_cell.angle_gamma   90.00
#
_symmetry.space_group_name_H-M   'P 1'
#
loop_
_entity.id
_entity.type
_entity.pdbx_description
1 polymer ?
#
loop_
_entity_poly.entity_id
_entity_poly.type
_entity_poly.pdbx_seq_one_letter_code
_entity_poly.pdbx_strand_id
1 'polypeptide(L)'
;MSQIKIVRIHNELLGTYGDQGNAEVLAFRAKFHGITANIVDVTYNDDLPTNGDIYLLGGAEDAAQLLSLEALQRGDNLNILHMAIERGAVILAVCAGFQIIGNRFVANGQEVDGLGLLDVISVPGDKRFVGDIKTTSSILGFELTGFENHMGHTILGPTAQAFGKVITGHGNGDSKYDGAVNGNIFGTYMHGPILARNPEFADLLLTRATGRKYAQITDPLALKYATWRRKVI
;
A
#
# COMPACT_ATOMS: atom_id res chain seq x y z
N MET A 1 6.14 -26.68 4.10
CA MET A 1 5.15 -25.60 3.88
C MET A 1 5.93 -24.34 3.57
N SER A 2 5.51 -23.53 2.63
CA SER A 2 6.12 -22.21 2.42
C SER A 2 5.72 -21.27 3.56
N GLN A 3 6.67 -20.47 4.01
CA GLN A 3 6.47 -19.47 5.06
C GLN A 3 6.74 -18.10 4.48
N ILE A 4 5.96 -17.10 4.87
CA ILE A 4 6.19 -15.68 4.54
C ILE A 4 6.19 -14.84 5.80
N LYS A 5 6.94 -13.75 5.76
CA LYS A 5 6.97 -12.73 6.79
C LYS A 5 6.33 -11.45 6.26
N ILE A 6 5.25 -11.02 6.91
CA ILE A 6 4.53 -9.78 6.65
C ILE A 6 4.95 -8.77 7.71
N VAL A 7 5.58 -7.69 7.30
CA VAL A 7 6.10 -6.65 8.20
C VAL A 7 5.14 -5.47 8.19
N ARG A 8 4.54 -5.14 9.34
CA ARG A 8 3.77 -3.91 9.54
C ARG A 8 4.70 -2.84 10.08
N ILE A 9 4.92 -1.82 9.30
CA ILE A 9 5.83 -0.73 9.65
C ILE A 9 5.07 0.35 10.42
N HIS A 10 5.52 0.64 11.63
CA HIS A 10 5.08 1.75 12.49
C HIS A 10 3.55 1.83 12.61
N ASN A 11 2.90 0.69 12.89
CA ASN A 11 1.44 0.63 12.97
C ASN A 11 0.85 1.60 14.00
N GLU A 12 1.57 1.90 15.07
CA GLU A 12 1.20 2.90 16.07
C GLU A 12 1.19 4.34 15.54
N LEU A 13 1.92 4.62 14.45
CA LEU A 13 1.96 5.91 13.77
C LEU A 13 1.08 5.91 12.50
N LEU A 14 1.18 4.85 11.69
CA LEU A 14 0.55 4.72 10.36
C LEU A 14 -0.75 3.91 10.38
N GLY A 15 -1.36 3.70 11.54
CA GLY A 15 -2.57 2.89 11.70
C GLY A 15 -3.90 3.64 11.77
N THR A 16 -3.90 4.98 11.58
CA THR A 16 -5.05 5.86 11.82
C THR A 16 -6.31 5.43 11.07
N TYR A 17 -6.18 4.93 9.85
CA TYR A 17 -7.31 4.58 8.98
C TYR A 17 -7.61 3.08 8.92
N GLY A 18 -7.01 2.28 9.80
CA GLY A 18 -7.26 0.84 9.87
C GLY A 18 -6.50 0.01 8.84
N ASP A 19 -5.49 0.57 8.17
CA ASP A 19 -4.72 -0.11 7.12
C ASP A 19 -3.89 -1.29 7.62
N GLN A 20 -3.65 -1.39 8.94
CA GLN A 20 -3.08 -2.58 9.58
C GLN A 20 -3.85 -3.87 9.24
N GLY A 21 -5.14 -3.77 8.96
CA GLY A 21 -5.96 -4.89 8.51
C GLY A 21 -5.50 -5.51 7.19
N ASN A 22 -4.67 -4.84 6.40
CA ASN A 22 -4.08 -5.44 5.19
C ASN A 22 -3.21 -6.65 5.54
N ALA A 23 -2.47 -6.61 6.67
CA ALA A 23 -1.66 -7.76 7.13
C ALA A 23 -2.54 -8.95 7.51
N GLU A 24 -3.64 -8.70 8.20
CA GLU A 24 -4.59 -9.72 8.62
C GLU A 24 -5.25 -10.39 7.41
N VAL A 25 -5.62 -9.61 6.39
CA VAL A 25 -6.16 -10.14 5.14
C VAL A 25 -5.15 -11.02 4.43
N LEU A 26 -3.90 -10.57 4.31
CA LEU A 26 -2.82 -11.36 3.70
C LEU A 26 -2.59 -12.67 4.44
N ALA A 27 -2.48 -12.63 5.78
CA ALA A 27 -2.27 -13.83 6.59
C ALA A 27 -3.46 -14.81 6.50
N PHE A 28 -4.68 -14.28 6.51
CA PHE A 28 -5.89 -15.09 6.34
C PHE A 28 -5.90 -15.77 4.96
N ARG A 29 -5.61 -15.04 3.89
CA ARG A 29 -5.59 -15.59 2.53
C ARG A 29 -4.42 -16.54 2.29
N ALA A 30 -3.25 -16.25 2.86
CA ALA A 30 -2.09 -17.15 2.82
C ALA A 30 -2.42 -18.55 3.34
N LYS A 31 -3.22 -18.64 4.41
CA LYS A 31 -3.67 -19.91 4.98
C LYS A 31 -4.44 -20.78 3.97
N PHE A 32 -5.29 -20.20 3.12
CA PHE A 32 -6.00 -20.94 2.07
C PHE A 32 -5.05 -21.48 0.98
N HIS A 33 -3.90 -20.84 0.79
CA HIS A 33 -2.86 -21.29 -0.13
C HIS A 33 -1.85 -22.26 0.50
N GLY A 34 -2.10 -22.68 1.75
CA GLY A 34 -1.17 -23.56 2.49
C GLY A 34 0.15 -22.87 2.86
N ILE A 35 0.14 -21.54 2.97
CA ILE A 35 1.28 -20.73 3.36
C ILE A 35 1.13 -20.37 4.84
N THR A 36 2.19 -20.54 5.62
CA THR A 36 2.27 -20.02 6.98
C THR A 36 2.73 -18.56 6.90
N ALA A 37 1.86 -17.63 7.28
CA ALA A 37 2.19 -16.21 7.36
C ALA A 37 2.51 -15.81 8.80
N ASN A 38 3.64 -15.14 8.99
CA ASN A 38 4.05 -14.54 10.25
C ASN A 38 3.97 -13.02 10.13
N ILE A 39 3.10 -12.38 10.91
CA ILE A 39 3.01 -10.91 10.99
C ILE A 39 4.01 -10.44 12.05
N VAL A 40 4.85 -9.48 11.66
CA VAL A 40 5.83 -8.82 12.53
C VAL A 40 5.50 -7.34 12.59
N ASP A 41 5.23 -6.84 13.78
CA ASP A 41 5.09 -5.40 14.02
C ASP A 41 6.46 -4.80 14.27
N VAL A 42 6.77 -3.73 13.55
CA VAL A 42 7.97 -2.91 13.73
C VAL A 42 7.51 -1.55 14.24
N THR A 43 7.90 -1.22 15.47
CA THR A 43 7.57 0.06 16.09
C THR A 43 8.60 1.13 15.72
N TYR A 44 8.30 2.39 16.02
CA TYR A 44 9.20 3.53 15.77
C TYR A 44 10.64 3.32 16.28
N ASN A 45 10.81 2.54 17.37
CA ASN A 45 12.12 2.32 17.99
C ASN A 45 12.85 1.08 17.47
N ASP A 46 12.19 0.26 16.65
CA ASP A 46 12.76 -0.99 16.17
C ASP A 46 13.46 -0.80 14.81
N ASP A 47 14.41 -1.67 14.52
CA ASP A 47 14.98 -1.81 13.18
C ASP A 47 14.12 -2.75 12.33
N LEU A 48 14.13 -2.51 11.02
CA LEU A 48 13.41 -3.37 10.08
C LEU A 48 14.07 -4.77 10.01
N PRO A 49 13.27 -5.84 9.94
CA PRO A 49 13.82 -7.17 9.70
C PRO A 49 14.35 -7.29 8.26
N THR A 50 15.55 -7.87 8.11
CA THR A 50 16.22 -8.02 6.82
C THR A 50 15.57 -9.05 5.89
N ASN A 51 14.63 -9.87 6.40
CA ASN A 51 14.02 -11.02 5.71
C ASN A 51 12.49 -10.92 5.62
N GLY A 52 11.94 -9.70 5.51
CA GLY A 52 10.54 -9.49 5.19
C GLY A 52 10.22 -9.86 3.74
N ASP A 53 9.09 -10.49 3.51
CA ASP A 53 8.58 -10.82 2.16
C ASP A 53 7.56 -9.78 1.68
N ILE A 54 6.80 -9.18 2.61
CA ILE A 54 5.84 -8.11 2.34
C ILE A 54 5.99 -7.04 3.41
N TYR A 55 6.15 -5.79 3.01
CA TYR A 55 6.21 -4.63 3.88
C TYR A 55 4.98 -3.75 3.67
N LEU A 56 4.32 -3.38 4.76
CA LEU A 56 3.07 -2.62 4.74
C LEU A 56 3.26 -1.29 5.48
N LEU A 57 2.93 -0.19 4.82
CA LEU A 57 2.85 1.15 5.38
C LEU A 57 1.42 1.66 5.23
N GLY A 58 0.83 2.15 6.29
CA GLY A 58 -0.54 2.67 6.28
C GLY A 58 -0.61 4.19 6.22
N GLY A 59 -1.81 4.73 6.45
CA GLY A 59 -2.09 6.15 6.46
C GLY A 59 -1.95 6.78 7.84
N ALA A 60 -1.60 8.09 7.84
CA ALA A 60 -1.43 8.88 9.04
C ALA A 60 -1.67 10.37 8.77
N GLU A 61 -1.70 11.16 9.84
CA GLU A 61 -1.59 12.61 9.81
C GLU A 61 -0.11 13.04 9.78
N ASP A 62 0.15 14.28 9.36
CA ASP A 62 1.49 14.80 9.05
C ASP A 62 2.55 14.55 10.14
N ALA A 63 2.22 14.77 11.42
CA ALA A 63 3.18 14.60 12.51
C ALA A 63 3.65 13.13 12.65
N ALA A 64 2.73 12.18 12.57
CA ALA A 64 3.04 10.75 12.63
C ALA A 64 3.77 10.27 11.36
N GLN A 65 3.43 10.86 10.20
CA GLN A 65 4.11 10.62 8.94
C GLN A 65 5.60 11.00 9.01
N LEU A 66 5.91 12.18 9.55
CA LEU A 66 7.30 12.66 9.71
C LEU A 66 8.09 11.79 10.69
N LEU A 67 7.51 11.38 11.82
CA LEU A 67 8.16 10.48 12.77
C LEU A 67 8.45 9.12 12.11
N SER A 68 7.50 8.59 11.34
CA SER A 68 7.71 7.32 10.63
C SER A 68 8.83 7.43 9.59
N LEU A 69 8.89 8.53 8.83
CA LEU A 69 9.98 8.78 7.88
C LEU A 69 11.33 8.85 8.59
N GLU A 70 11.42 9.61 9.68
CA GLU A 70 12.64 9.73 10.49
C GLU A 70 13.15 8.34 10.93
N ALA A 71 12.26 7.48 11.45
CA ALA A 71 12.60 6.14 11.87
C ALA A 71 13.09 5.27 10.70
N LEU A 72 12.47 5.40 9.51
CA LEU A 72 12.87 4.65 8.31
C LEU A 72 14.20 5.14 7.70
N GLN A 73 14.59 6.38 7.95
CA GLN A 73 15.89 6.93 7.54
C GLN A 73 17.00 6.64 8.56
N ARG A 74 16.64 6.19 9.76
CA ARG A 74 17.59 5.89 10.83
C ARG A 74 18.31 4.56 10.58
N GLY A 75 19.60 4.50 10.93
CA GLY A 75 20.40 3.28 10.85
C GLY A 75 20.47 2.70 9.45
N ASP A 76 20.20 1.41 9.32
CA ASP A 76 20.28 0.67 8.05
C ASP A 76 18.90 0.43 7.41
N ASN A 77 17.82 0.98 7.96
CA ASN A 77 16.45 0.66 7.56
C ASN A 77 16.17 0.92 6.08
N LEU A 78 16.65 2.04 5.52
CA LEU A 78 16.46 2.33 4.10
C LEU A 78 17.20 1.31 3.21
N ASN A 79 18.43 0.93 3.56
CA ASN A 79 19.18 -0.10 2.85
C ASN A 79 18.51 -1.47 2.95
N ILE A 80 17.94 -1.82 4.10
CA ILE A 80 17.14 -3.05 4.27
C ILE A 80 15.96 -3.07 3.29
N LEU A 81 15.25 -1.96 3.10
CA LEU A 81 14.16 -1.87 2.12
C LEU A 81 14.66 -2.02 0.70
N HIS A 82 15.77 -1.38 0.32
CA HIS A 82 16.37 -1.55 -1.01
C HIS A 82 16.75 -3.03 -1.26
N MET A 83 17.45 -3.65 -0.33
CA MET A 83 17.81 -5.07 -0.43
C MET A 83 16.57 -5.98 -0.49
N ALA A 84 15.51 -5.65 0.24
CA ALA A 84 14.25 -6.39 0.18
C ALA A 84 13.60 -6.31 -1.21
N ILE A 85 13.56 -5.10 -1.81
CA ILE A 85 13.06 -4.86 -3.17
C ILE A 85 13.87 -5.68 -4.19
N GLU A 86 15.19 -5.64 -4.11
CA GLU A 86 16.07 -6.41 -4.99
C GLU A 86 15.85 -7.93 -4.90
N ARG A 87 15.50 -8.44 -3.71
CA ARG A 87 15.12 -9.84 -3.51
C ARG A 87 13.71 -10.17 -4.01
N GLY A 88 12.94 -9.17 -4.44
CA GLY A 88 11.58 -9.35 -4.92
C GLY A 88 10.50 -9.22 -3.85
N ALA A 89 10.81 -8.69 -2.66
CA ALA A 89 9.80 -8.40 -1.65
C ALA A 89 8.75 -7.42 -2.18
N VAL A 90 7.54 -7.51 -1.62
CA VAL A 90 6.43 -6.62 -1.98
C VAL A 90 6.37 -5.47 -0.98
N ILE A 91 6.15 -4.25 -1.48
CA ILE A 91 5.80 -3.09 -0.67
C ILE A 91 4.38 -2.65 -1.04
N LEU A 92 3.51 -2.54 -0.04
CA LEU A 92 2.20 -1.90 -0.17
C LEU A 92 2.15 -0.70 0.77
N ALA A 93 2.00 0.49 0.20
CA ALA A 93 1.99 1.75 0.92
C ALA A 93 0.69 2.51 0.64
N VAL A 94 -0.01 2.94 1.70
CA VAL A 94 -1.31 3.60 1.61
C VAL A 94 -1.22 5.02 2.14
N CYS A 95 -1.73 5.99 1.41
CA CYS A 95 -1.89 7.40 1.79
C CYS A 95 -0.55 8.03 2.29
N ALA A 96 -0.37 8.31 3.58
CA ALA A 96 0.89 8.81 4.13
C ALA A 96 2.07 7.87 3.81
N GLY A 97 1.87 6.56 3.90
CA GLY A 97 2.89 5.57 3.51
C GLY A 97 3.26 5.69 2.03
N PHE A 98 2.28 5.92 1.15
CA PHE A 98 2.53 6.13 -0.28
C PHE A 98 3.39 7.38 -0.53
N GLN A 99 3.15 8.45 0.21
CA GLN A 99 3.96 9.67 0.14
C GLN A 99 5.38 9.45 0.68
N ILE A 100 5.51 8.75 1.82
CA ILE A 100 6.81 8.41 2.43
C ILE A 100 7.72 7.66 1.46
N ILE A 101 7.20 6.68 0.73
CA ILE A 101 8.02 5.88 -0.21
C ILE A 101 8.34 6.62 -1.51
N GLY A 102 7.72 7.77 -1.76
CA GLY A 102 7.98 8.64 -2.92
C GLY A 102 9.32 9.37 -2.83
N ASN A 103 9.59 10.21 -3.84
CA ASN A 103 10.80 11.05 -3.87
C ASN A 103 10.65 12.24 -2.93
N ARG A 104 9.43 12.83 -2.87
CA ARG A 104 9.17 14.06 -2.10
C ARG A 104 7.69 14.20 -1.79
N PHE A 105 7.39 14.80 -0.63
CA PHE A 105 6.03 15.17 -0.25
C PHE A 105 6.02 16.45 0.60
N VAL A 106 4.83 16.96 0.94
CA VAL A 106 4.68 18.11 1.84
C VAL A 106 3.96 17.66 3.10
N ALA A 107 4.54 17.93 4.27
CA ALA A 107 3.91 17.72 5.56
C ALA A 107 4.15 18.96 6.45
N ASN A 108 3.16 19.35 7.24
CA ASN A 108 3.19 20.58 8.07
C ASN A 108 3.61 21.84 7.28
N GLY A 109 3.25 21.90 6.00
CA GLY A 109 3.58 23.02 5.11
C GLY A 109 5.05 23.08 4.67
N GLN A 110 5.85 22.05 4.92
CA GLN A 110 7.24 21.95 4.51
C GLN A 110 7.44 20.84 3.48
N GLU A 111 8.29 21.09 2.50
CA GLU A 111 8.78 20.08 1.57
C GLU A 111 9.73 19.13 2.28
N VAL A 112 9.53 17.82 2.08
CA VAL A 112 10.30 16.77 2.75
C VAL A 112 10.71 15.73 1.71
N ASP A 113 11.97 15.34 1.70
CA ASP A 113 12.44 14.24 0.87
C ASP A 113 11.95 12.92 1.44
N GLY A 114 11.30 12.09 0.61
CA GLY A 114 10.86 10.76 0.94
C GLY A 114 11.97 9.72 0.84
N LEU A 115 11.61 8.45 0.78
CA LEU A 115 12.58 7.35 0.70
C LEU A 115 13.08 7.08 -0.73
N GLY A 116 12.46 7.65 -1.76
CA GLY A 116 12.88 7.47 -3.15
C GLY A 116 12.69 6.05 -3.70
N LEU A 117 11.83 5.24 -3.07
CA LEU A 117 11.57 3.85 -3.50
C LEU A 117 10.60 3.78 -4.69
N LEU A 118 9.78 4.80 -4.87
CA LEU A 118 8.81 4.92 -5.95
C LEU A 118 8.90 6.33 -6.56
N ASP A 119 8.96 6.40 -7.88
CA ASP A 119 9.17 7.66 -8.61
C ASP A 119 7.89 8.51 -8.65
N VAL A 120 7.57 9.13 -7.53
CA VAL A 120 6.42 10.01 -7.35
C VAL A 120 6.79 11.21 -6.48
N ILE A 121 6.09 12.33 -6.72
CA ILE A 121 6.14 13.53 -5.87
C ILE A 121 4.72 13.84 -5.43
N SER A 122 4.53 14.09 -4.14
CA SER A 122 3.23 14.47 -3.59
C SER A 122 3.25 15.93 -3.13
N VAL A 123 2.31 16.72 -3.64
CA VAL A 123 2.13 18.14 -3.32
C VAL A 123 0.79 18.36 -2.61
N PRO A 124 0.61 19.42 -1.81
CA PRO A 124 -0.67 19.73 -1.20
C PRO A 124 -1.71 20.10 -2.27
N GLY A 125 -2.94 19.63 -2.08
CA GLY A 125 -4.08 20.05 -2.87
C GLY A 125 -4.85 21.18 -2.18
N ASP A 126 -5.79 21.80 -2.93
CA ASP A 126 -6.61 22.90 -2.43
C ASP A 126 -7.75 22.44 -1.51
N LYS A 127 -8.10 21.16 -1.55
CA LYS A 127 -9.20 20.57 -0.77
C LYS A 127 -8.90 19.14 -0.38
N ARG A 128 -9.53 18.69 0.72
CA ARG A 128 -9.49 17.28 1.14
C ARG A 128 -10.51 16.48 0.34
N PHE A 129 -10.09 15.35 -0.18
CA PHE A 129 -10.93 14.35 -0.82
C PHE A 129 -11.32 13.30 0.20
N VAL A 130 -12.64 13.10 0.37
CA VAL A 130 -13.19 12.12 1.33
C VAL A 130 -14.36 11.42 0.67
N GLY A 131 -14.27 10.11 0.50
CA GLY A 131 -15.37 9.34 -0.09
C GLY A 131 -14.95 8.00 -0.65
N ASP A 132 -15.88 7.33 -1.28
CA ASP A 132 -15.59 6.10 -2.00
C ASP A 132 -14.83 6.38 -3.29
N ILE A 133 -13.87 5.51 -3.59
CA ILE A 133 -13.09 5.55 -4.82
C ILE A 133 -13.20 4.20 -5.54
N LYS A 134 -13.34 4.26 -6.86
CA LYS A 134 -13.32 3.12 -7.76
C LYS A 134 -12.37 3.35 -8.92
N THR A 135 -11.54 2.36 -9.21
CA THR A 135 -10.60 2.40 -10.34
C THR A 135 -10.65 1.11 -11.14
N THR A 136 -10.19 1.18 -12.39
CA THR A 136 -9.84 -0.01 -13.17
C THR A 136 -8.32 -0.11 -13.28
N SER A 137 -7.77 -1.27 -12.96
CA SER A 137 -6.34 -1.51 -13.02
C SER A 137 -5.99 -2.43 -14.18
N SER A 138 -5.17 -1.93 -15.11
CA SER A 138 -4.64 -2.75 -16.21
C SER A 138 -3.67 -3.84 -15.72
N ILE A 139 -3.03 -3.62 -14.57
CA ILE A 139 -2.09 -4.56 -13.94
C ILE A 139 -2.84 -5.76 -13.36
N LEU A 140 -4.01 -5.50 -12.79
CA LEU A 140 -4.84 -6.53 -12.14
C LEU A 140 -5.86 -7.15 -13.09
N GLY A 141 -6.28 -6.40 -14.12
CA GLY A 141 -7.31 -6.83 -15.05
C GLY A 141 -8.76 -6.74 -14.51
N PHE A 142 -8.95 -6.05 -13.35
CA PHE A 142 -10.25 -5.84 -12.72
C PHE A 142 -10.35 -4.49 -12.01
N GLU A 143 -11.58 -4.16 -11.59
CA GLU A 143 -11.87 -2.95 -10.85
C GLU A 143 -11.49 -3.10 -9.36
N LEU A 144 -10.91 -2.03 -8.80
CA LEU A 144 -10.63 -1.87 -7.38
C LEU A 144 -11.62 -0.89 -6.76
N THR A 145 -11.95 -1.11 -5.50
CA THR A 145 -12.72 -0.18 -4.68
C THR A 145 -11.98 0.13 -3.39
N GLY A 146 -12.10 1.38 -2.93
CA GLY A 146 -11.48 1.86 -1.71
C GLY A 146 -12.28 3.00 -1.11
N PHE A 147 -11.71 3.60 -0.08
CA PHE A 147 -12.14 4.84 0.51
C PHE A 147 -10.95 5.79 0.52
N GLU A 148 -11.09 6.99 -0.03
CA GLU A 148 -10.05 8.00 -0.02
C GLU A 148 -10.30 9.04 1.07
N ASN A 149 -9.23 9.45 1.76
CA ASN A 149 -9.26 10.54 2.74
C ASN A 149 -7.90 11.21 2.79
N HIS A 150 -7.65 12.14 1.88
CA HIS A 150 -6.37 12.81 1.74
C HIS A 150 -6.52 14.22 1.15
N MET A 151 -5.46 15.01 1.24
CA MET A 151 -5.32 16.31 0.62
C MET A 151 -4.17 16.35 -0.41
N GLY A 152 -3.33 15.33 -0.42
CA GLY A 152 -2.19 15.25 -1.32
C GLY A 152 -2.58 15.01 -2.77
N HIS A 153 -1.88 15.66 -3.67
CA HIS A 153 -1.87 15.36 -5.10
C HIS A 153 -0.55 14.67 -5.44
N THR A 154 -0.61 13.50 -6.07
CA THR A 154 0.59 12.74 -6.42
C THR A 154 0.83 12.77 -7.92
N ILE A 155 2.02 13.19 -8.29
CA ILE A 155 2.52 13.28 -9.67
C ILE A 155 3.48 12.12 -9.91
N LEU A 156 3.23 11.35 -10.96
CA LEU A 156 4.07 10.21 -11.33
C LEU A 156 5.27 10.69 -12.15
N GLY A 157 6.46 10.21 -11.79
CA GLY A 157 7.65 10.32 -12.61
C GLY A 157 7.71 9.27 -13.73
N PRO A 158 8.69 9.34 -14.60
CA PRO A 158 8.77 8.52 -15.82
C PRO A 158 8.94 7.01 -15.57
N THR A 159 9.40 6.59 -14.39
CA THR A 159 9.60 5.17 -14.06
C THR A 159 8.43 4.55 -13.29
N ALA A 160 7.47 5.36 -12.83
CA ALA A 160 6.27 4.89 -12.16
C ALA A 160 5.10 4.75 -13.15
N GLN A 161 4.33 3.67 -13.01
CA GLN A 161 3.10 3.46 -13.75
C GLN A 161 1.90 3.74 -12.83
N ALA A 162 0.82 4.29 -13.37
CA ALA A 162 -0.42 4.46 -12.62
C ALA A 162 -0.96 3.09 -12.19
N PHE A 163 -1.36 2.95 -10.93
CA PHE A 163 -1.89 1.69 -10.41
C PHE A 163 -3.30 1.43 -10.93
N GLY A 164 -4.16 2.46 -10.99
CA GLY A 164 -5.49 2.35 -11.56
C GLY A 164 -5.98 3.64 -12.21
N LYS A 165 -6.84 3.50 -13.23
CA LYS A 165 -7.56 4.63 -13.84
C LYS A 165 -8.83 4.87 -13.03
N VAL A 166 -9.05 6.10 -12.58
CA VAL A 166 -10.21 6.47 -11.77
C VAL A 166 -11.50 6.38 -12.59
N ILE A 167 -12.51 5.73 -12.00
CA ILE A 167 -13.91 5.70 -12.48
C ILE A 167 -14.75 6.63 -11.61
N THR A 168 -14.58 6.53 -10.29
CA THR A 168 -15.24 7.35 -9.26
C THR A 168 -14.19 7.78 -8.25
N GLY A 169 -14.29 9.00 -7.71
CA GLY A 169 -13.32 9.55 -6.76
C GLY A 169 -12.26 10.43 -7.42
N HIS A 170 -11.15 10.67 -6.72
CA HIS A 170 -10.12 11.63 -7.13
C HIS A 170 -8.73 11.00 -7.27
N GLY A 171 -8.45 9.89 -6.55
CA GLY A 171 -7.18 9.17 -6.63
C GLY A 171 -5.97 10.06 -6.34
N ASN A 172 -5.05 10.19 -7.29
CA ASN A 172 -3.87 11.04 -7.15
C ASN A 172 -4.18 12.55 -7.11
N GLY A 173 -5.47 12.94 -7.09
CA GLY A 173 -5.93 14.32 -6.98
C GLY A 173 -6.35 14.96 -8.31
N ASP A 174 -6.09 14.33 -9.43
CA ASP A 174 -6.46 14.79 -10.78
C ASP A 174 -7.71 14.08 -11.35
N SER A 175 -8.31 13.17 -10.59
CA SER A 175 -9.43 12.31 -11.00
C SER A 175 -9.18 11.46 -12.24
N LYS A 176 -7.91 11.26 -12.61
CA LYS A 176 -7.53 10.41 -13.76
C LYS A 176 -6.98 9.07 -13.30
N TYR A 177 -6.08 9.10 -12.33
CA TYR A 177 -5.39 7.91 -11.84
C TYR A 177 -5.39 7.87 -10.32
N ASP A 178 -5.32 6.67 -9.75
CA ASP A 178 -4.97 6.43 -8.36
C ASP A 178 -3.69 5.63 -8.28
N GLY A 179 -2.87 6.01 -7.30
CA GLY A 179 -1.69 5.28 -6.94
C GLY A 179 -0.61 5.25 -8.02
N ALA A 180 0.43 4.51 -7.69
CA ALA A 180 1.56 4.24 -8.58
C ALA A 180 2.13 2.86 -8.30
N VAL A 181 2.78 2.28 -9.31
CA VAL A 181 3.44 0.98 -9.20
C VAL A 181 4.74 0.96 -9.97
N ASN A 182 5.76 0.31 -9.40
CA ASN A 182 6.97 -0.08 -10.08
C ASN A 182 7.38 -1.47 -9.56
N GLY A 183 7.35 -2.48 -10.43
CA GLY A 183 7.64 -3.87 -10.05
C GLY A 183 6.71 -4.37 -8.93
N ASN A 184 7.28 -4.64 -7.76
CA ASN A 184 6.57 -5.12 -6.57
C ASN A 184 6.27 -4.01 -5.55
N ILE A 185 6.46 -2.75 -5.91
CA ILE A 185 6.15 -1.59 -5.06
C ILE A 185 4.81 -1.01 -5.51
N PHE A 186 3.85 -0.94 -4.59
CA PHE A 186 2.49 -0.45 -4.81
C PHE A 186 2.21 0.70 -3.85
N GLY A 187 1.81 1.84 -4.38
CA GLY A 187 1.32 2.98 -3.62
C GLY A 187 -0.11 3.31 -4.04
N THR A 188 -0.98 3.74 -3.10
CA THR A 188 -2.38 4.09 -3.39
C THR A 188 -2.95 5.01 -2.32
N TYR A 189 -4.02 5.74 -2.64
CA TYR A 189 -4.82 6.46 -1.65
C TYR A 189 -6.04 5.68 -1.15
N MET A 190 -6.19 4.43 -1.58
CA MET A 190 -7.32 3.58 -1.19
C MET A 190 -7.12 2.95 0.18
N HIS A 191 -7.93 3.40 1.14
CA HIS A 191 -8.12 2.75 2.44
C HIS A 191 -9.26 1.72 2.39
N GLY A 192 -9.45 1.03 3.52
CA GLY A 192 -10.64 0.27 3.69
C GLY A 192 -10.63 -1.02 4.52
N PRO A 193 -9.54 -1.68 4.91
CA PRO A 193 -8.26 -1.87 4.23
C PRO A 193 -8.43 -2.26 2.77
N ILE A 194 -7.56 -1.79 1.89
CA ILE A 194 -7.72 -2.02 0.43
C ILE A 194 -7.82 -3.52 0.10
N LEU A 195 -7.05 -4.37 0.77
CA LEU A 195 -7.03 -5.81 0.50
C LEU A 195 -8.32 -6.51 0.96
N ALA A 196 -9.00 -6.00 2.01
CA ALA A 196 -10.29 -6.52 2.43
C ALA A 196 -11.40 -6.20 1.41
N ARG A 197 -11.28 -5.06 0.72
CA ARG A 197 -12.23 -4.69 -0.34
C ARG A 197 -11.94 -5.40 -1.67
N ASN A 198 -10.68 -5.81 -1.89
CA ASN A 198 -10.19 -6.37 -3.15
C ASN A 198 -9.36 -7.64 -2.89
N PRO A 199 -10.01 -8.75 -2.57
CA PRO A 199 -9.31 -9.98 -2.19
C PRO A 199 -8.39 -10.53 -3.29
N GLU A 200 -8.71 -10.30 -4.56
CA GLU A 200 -7.88 -10.73 -5.69
C GLU A 200 -6.54 -9.95 -5.72
N PHE A 201 -6.52 -8.72 -5.21
CA PHE A 201 -5.27 -7.96 -5.06
C PHE A 201 -4.39 -8.56 -3.97
N ALA A 202 -4.97 -9.01 -2.84
CA ALA A 202 -4.20 -9.71 -1.82
C ALA A 202 -3.57 -11.01 -2.37
N ASP A 203 -4.28 -11.77 -3.19
CA ASP A 203 -3.73 -12.98 -3.84
C ASP A 203 -2.60 -12.66 -4.81
N LEU A 204 -2.69 -11.53 -5.53
CA LEU A 204 -1.59 -11.07 -6.36
C LEU A 204 -0.35 -10.76 -5.52
N LEU A 205 -0.49 -10.04 -4.40
CA LEU A 205 0.65 -9.71 -3.54
C LEU A 205 1.31 -10.99 -2.97
N LEU A 206 0.51 -11.97 -2.55
CA LEU A 206 1.03 -13.29 -2.13
C LEU A 206 1.76 -14.01 -3.27
N THR A 207 1.22 -13.96 -4.48
CA THR A 207 1.85 -14.52 -5.69
C THR A 207 3.20 -13.84 -5.95
N ARG A 208 3.27 -12.52 -5.88
CA ARG A 208 4.49 -11.74 -6.08
C ARG A 208 5.54 -12.03 -5.01
N ALA A 209 5.15 -12.05 -3.73
CA ALA A 209 6.06 -12.30 -2.61
C ALA A 209 6.65 -13.72 -2.61
N THR A 210 5.90 -14.70 -3.11
CA THR A 210 6.36 -16.11 -3.10
C THR A 210 6.93 -16.59 -4.43
N GLY A 211 6.73 -15.83 -5.50
CA GLY A 211 7.06 -16.26 -6.87
C GLY A 211 6.19 -17.44 -7.39
N ARG A 212 5.12 -17.80 -6.68
CA ARG A 212 4.27 -18.96 -7.00
C ARG A 212 2.89 -18.50 -7.42
N LYS A 213 2.36 -19.09 -8.49
CA LYS A 213 0.95 -18.91 -8.87
C LYS A 213 0.08 -19.80 -8.00
N TYR A 214 -0.97 -19.22 -7.44
CA TYR A 214 -1.97 -19.93 -6.66
C TYR A 214 -3.28 -20.04 -7.44
N ALA A 215 -4.03 -21.12 -7.18
CA ALA A 215 -5.39 -21.22 -7.67
C ALA A 215 -6.25 -20.09 -7.05
N GLN A 216 -7.21 -19.57 -7.81
CA GLN A 216 -8.11 -18.55 -7.29
C GLN A 216 -8.86 -19.13 -6.07
N ILE A 217 -8.81 -18.41 -4.95
CA ILE A 217 -9.55 -18.80 -3.75
C ILE A 217 -11.02 -18.52 -4.01
N THR A 218 -11.84 -19.58 -3.92
CA THR A 218 -13.28 -19.47 -3.89
C THR A 218 -13.71 -19.11 -2.47
N ASP A 219 -13.64 -17.84 -2.10
CA ASP A 219 -14.31 -17.28 -0.94
C ASP A 219 -15.60 -16.59 -1.42
N PRO A 220 -16.76 -17.29 -1.39
CA PRO A 220 -17.97 -16.75 -2.00
C PRO A 220 -18.44 -15.47 -1.34
N LEU A 221 -18.15 -15.29 -0.04
CA LEU A 221 -18.58 -14.13 0.72
C LEU A 221 -17.72 -12.90 0.36
N ALA A 222 -16.39 -13.04 0.38
CA ALA A 222 -15.48 -11.94 0.01
C ALA A 222 -15.70 -11.51 -1.44
N LEU A 223 -15.84 -12.45 -2.38
CA LEU A 223 -16.11 -12.17 -3.79
C LEU A 223 -17.48 -11.51 -3.99
N LYS A 224 -18.51 -11.96 -3.25
CA LYS A 224 -19.84 -11.34 -3.28
C LYS A 224 -19.82 -9.89 -2.85
N TYR A 225 -19.13 -9.57 -1.75
CA TYR A 225 -18.99 -8.20 -1.27
C TYR A 225 -18.14 -7.33 -2.18
N ALA A 226 -17.03 -7.83 -2.72
CA ALA A 226 -16.23 -7.12 -3.71
C ALA A 226 -17.05 -6.80 -4.97
N THR A 227 -17.77 -7.76 -5.49
CA THR A 227 -18.66 -7.58 -6.66
C THR A 227 -19.77 -6.59 -6.37
N TRP A 228 -20.38 -6.66 -5.19
CA TRP A 228 -21.44 -5.71 -4.79
C TRP A 228 -20.90 -4.29 -4.73
N ARG A 229 -19.74 -4.05 -4.05
CA ARG A 229 -19.12 -2.72 -3.99
C ARG A 229 -18.81 -2.15 -5.37
N ARG A 230 -18.26 -2.96 -6.29
CA ARG A 230 -17.99 -2.55 -7.68
C ARG A 230 -19.25 -2.10 -8.44
N LYS A 231 -20.43 -2.56 -8.02
CA LYS A 231 -21.72 -2.17 -8.64
C LYS A 231 -22.32 -0.92 -8.02
N VAL A 232 -22.09 -0.68 -6.70
CA VAL A 232 -22.77 0.40 -5.97
C VAL A 232 -21.91 1.67 -5.84
N ILE A 233 -20.61 1.58 -6.05
CA ILE A 233 -19.68 2.71 -6.18
C ILE A 233 -19.50 3.02 -7.69
#